data_0d124ce5a25421738e4a5b539194f157
#
_entry.id   0d124ce5a25421738e4a5b539194f157
#
_cell.length_a   1.000
_cell.length_b   1.000
_cell.length_c   1.000
_cell.angle_alpha   90.00
_cell.angle_beta   90.00
_cell.angle_gamma   90.00
#
_symmetry.space_group_name_H-M   'P 1'
#
loop_
_entity.id
_entity.type
_entity.pdbx_description
1 polymer ?
#
loop_
_entity_poly.entity_id
_entity_poly.type
_entity_poly.pdbx_seq_one_letter_code
_entity_poly.pdbx_strand_id
1 'polypeptide(L)'
;MKISYAITVCNEHKELDKLLKFLFENKRKQDEVVVQKDATATPEVWDVCEKYETKPHLEYKHTSKPLNKNFAAHKNNLNKNCDGDWIFAIDADEIPNAYLLEALPFILEANPEIEAYWVPRVNTVAGITDEHIAKWGWRVDDNQWVNFPDWQMRLYRNIDTVYWIKPVHEQLKGYTKFANLPAEEKFALAHPKNIGRQELQNAFYETI
;
A
#
# COMPACT_ATOMS: atom_id res chain seq x y z
N MET A 1 -17.55 5.14 11.06
CA MET A 1 -16.12 4.83 10.79
C MET A 1 -15.80 5.14 9.34
N LYS A 2 -14.73 5.91 9.07
CA LYS A 2 -14.20 6.28 7.76
C LYS A 2 -12.82 5.64 7.58
N ILE A 3 -12.49 5.19 6.35
CA ILE A 3 -11.19 4.64 5.99
C ILE A 3 -10.50 5.60 5.02
N SER A 4 -9.23 5.91 5.27
CA SER A 4 -8.35 6.61 4.32
C SER A 4 -7.49 5.58 3.60
N TYR A 5 -7.68 5.44 2.29
CA TYR A 5 -6.77 4.69 1.41
C TYR A 5 -5.58 5.60 1.10
N ALA A 6 -4.46 5.35 1.76
CA ALA A 6 -3.27 6.20 1.75
C ALA A 6 -2.21 5.61 0.82
N ILE A 7 -1.87 6.33 -0.26
CA ILE A 7 -1.03 5.82 -1.34
C ILE A 7 0.25 6.66 -1.44
N THR A 8 1.41 5.99 -1.51
CA THR A 8 2.68 6.62 -1.87
C THR A 8 3.06 6.27 -3.31
N VAL A 9 3.60 7.23 -4.06
CA VAL A 9 3.95 7.05 -5.48
C VAL A 9 5.13 7.92 -5.91
N CYS A 10 5.95 7.43 -6.85
CA CYS A 10 7.05 8.18 -7.45
C CYS A 10 7.04 8.13 -8.99
N ASN A 11 7.03 6.95 -9.60
CA ASN A 11 7.11 6.77 -11.05
C ASN A 11 6.13 5.71 -11.60
N GLU A 12 5.21 5.24 -10.76
CA GLU A 12 4.26 4.17 -11.03
C GLU A 12 2.93 4.71 -11.60
N HIS A 13 2.96 5.59 -12.61
CA HIS A 13 1.76 6.27 -13.10
C HIS A 13 0.68 5.32 -13.63
N LYS A 14 1.06 4.21 -14.30
CA LYS A 14 0.09 3.23 -14.85
C LYS A 14 -0.55 2.41 -13.75
N GLU A 15 0.24 1.98 -12.79
CA GLU A 15 -0.18 1.23 -11.62
C GLU A 15 -1.08 2.11 -10.75
N LEU A 16 -0.68 3.37 -10.51
CA LEU A 16 -1.49 4.35 -9.78
C LEU A 16 -2.85 4.57 -10.44
N ASP A 17 -2.91 4.81 -11.77
CA ASP A 17 -4.19 5.03 -12.46
C ASP A 17 -5.11 3.81 -12.34
N LYS A 18 -4.54 2.60 -12.45
CA LYS A 18 -5.27 1.34 -12.25
C LYS A 18 -5.78 1.19 -10.83
N LEU A 19 -4.94 1.47 -9.82
CA LEU A 19 -5.32 1.41 -8.40
C LEU A 19 -6.42 2.43 -8.08
N LEU A 20 -6.27 3.68 -8.51
CA LEU A 20 -7.27 4.73 -8.28
C LEU A 20 -8.62 4.39 -8.90
N LYS A 21 -8.61 3.91 -10.16
CA LYS A 21 -9.85 3.45 -10.82
C LYS A 21 -10.52 2.35 -10.00
N PHE A 22 -9.76 1.32 -9.59
CA PHE A 22 -10.27 0.22 -8.79
C PHE A 22 -10.84 0.70 -7.45
N LEU A 23 -10.14 1.57 -6.72
CA LEU A 23 -10.60 2.08 -5.43
C LEU A 23 -11.90 2.87 -5.58
N PHE A 24 -12.03 3.75 -6.58
CA PHE A 24 -13.24 4.53 -6.80
C PHE A 24 -14.45 3.71 -7.26
N GLU A 25 -14.23 2.55 -7.86
CA GLU A 25 -15.28 1.60 -8.22
C GLU A 25 -15.75 0.75 -7.02
N ASN A 26 -14.88 0.55 -6.01
CA ASN A 26 -15.13 -0.44 -4.95
C ASN A 26 -15.17 0.12 -3.52
N LYS A 27 -14.59 1.31 -3.25
CA LYS A 27 -14.63 1.91 -1.91
C LYS A 27 -16.03 2.43 -1.56
N ARG A 28 -16.34 2.54 -0.28
CA ARG A 28 -17.56 3.21 0.20
C ARG A 28 -17.48 4.73 -0.09
N LYS A 29 -18.66 5.38 -0.21
CA LYS A 29 -18.74 6.83 -0.51
C LYS A 29 -18.07 7.70 0.55
N GLN A 30 -18.19 7.34 1.84
CA GLN A 30 -17.62 8.10 2.95
C GLN A 30 -16.10 7.92 3.10
N ASP A 31 -15.52 6.90 2.50
CA ASP A 31 -14.09 6.65 2.56
C ASP A 31 -13.35 7.58 1.58
N GLU A 32 -12.13 7.94 1.90
CA GLU A 32 -11.31 8.82 1.06
C GLU A 32 -10.10 8.11 0.46
N VAL A 33 -9.54 8.70 -0.58
CA VAL A 33 -8.25 8.33 -1.15
C VAL A 33 -7.30 9.51 -1.02
N VAL A 34 -6.14 9.27 -0.43
CA VAL A 34 -5.09 10.28 -0.23
C VAL A 34 -3.81 9.83 -0.90
N VAL A 35 -3.35 10.55 -1.91
CA VAL A 35 -2.10 10.23 -2.63
C VAL A 35 -1.00 11.18 -2.22
N GLN A 36 0.15 10.66 -1.82
CA GLN A 36 1.37 11.44 -1.63
C GLN A 36 2.41 11.09 -2.68
N LYS A 37 2.71 12.05 -3.52
CA LYS A 37 3.77 11.96 -4.52
C LYS A 37 5.12 12.26 -3.88
N ASP A 38 6.18 11.56 -4.29
CA ASP A 38 7.53 12.08 -4.11
C ASP A 38 7.67 13.42 -4.86
N ALA A 39 8.44 14.34 -4.34
CA ALA A 39 8.68 15.62 -5.03
C ALA A 39 9.43 15.46 -6.36
N THR A 40 10.08 14.31 -6.56
CA THR A 40 10.76 13.92 -7.81
C THR A 40 9.89 13.01 -8.69
N ALA A 41 8.60 12.87 -8.38
CA ALA A 41 7.68 12.05 -9.17
C ALA A 41 7.64 12.52 -10.64
N THR A 42 7.47 11.55 -11.54
CA THR A 42 7.44 11.83 -12.98
C THR A 42 6.23 12.68 -13.37
N PRO A 43 6.29 13.46 -14.47
CA PRO A 43 5.17 14.27 -14.95
C PRO A 43 3.88 13.46 -15.10
N GLU A 44 3.97 12.23 -15.59
CA GLU A 44 2.84 11.34 -15.81
C GLU A 44 2.11 10.99 -14.48
N VAL A 45 2.84 10.92 -13.37
CA VAL A 45 2.21 10.74 -12.03
C VAL A 45 1.41 11.98 -11.64
N TRP A 46 1.94 13.18 -11.95
CA TRP A 46 1.23 14.43 -11.72
C TRP A 46 -0.06 14.48 -12.55
N ASP A 47 0.01 14.15 -13.83
CA ASP A 47 -1.15 14.11 -14.75
C ASP A 47 -2.24 13.17 -14.23
N VAL A 48 -1.86 11.98 -13.72
CA VAL A 48 -2.80 11.04 -13.11
C VAL A 48 -3.47 11.65 -11.87
N CYS A 49 -2.70 12.28 -10.99
CA CYS A 49 -3.27 12.88 -9.79
C CYS A 49 -4.24 14.02 -10.10
N GLU A 50 -3.89 14.92 -11.01
CA GLU A 50 -4.75 16.03 -11.45
C GLU A 50 -6.04 15.54 -12.13
N LYS A 51 -5.97 14.48 -12.93
CA LYS A 51 -7.16 13.85 -13.56
C LYS A 51 -8.23 13.48 -12.54
N TYR A 52 -7.86 13.02 -11.34
CA TYR A 52 -8.82 12.63 -10.30
C TYR A 52 -9.22 13.81 -9.41
N GLU A 53 -8.38 14.83 -9.23
CA GLU A 53 -8.70 16.04 -8.47
C GLU A 53 -9.88 16.83 -9.09
N THR A 54 -10.02 16.78 -10.40
CA THR A 54 -11.15 17.43 -11.11
C THR A 54 -12.51 16.77 -10.85
N LYS A 55 -12.57 15.70 -10.05
CA LYS A 55 -13.78 14.92 -9.75
C LYS A 55 -14.20 15.08 -8.27
N PRO A 56 -14.83 16.18 -7.87
CA PRO A 56 -15.05 16.53 -6.46
C PRO A 56 -15.90 15.52 -5.66
N HIS A 57 -16.66 14.66 -6.35
CA HIS A 57 -17.49 13.62 -5.72
C HIS A 57 -16.73 12.37 -5.29
N LEU A 58 -15.40 12.30 -5.55
CA LEU A 58 -14.63 11.09 -5.29
C LEU A 58 -14.01 11.03 -3.89
N GLU A 59 -14.15 12.04 -3.03
CA GLU A 59 -13.44 12.10 -1.75
C GLU A 59 -11.93 11.79 -1.95
N TYR A 60 -11.28 12.62 -2.76
CA TYR A 60 -9.91 12.47 -3.20
C TYR A 60 -9.08 13.72 -2.90
N LYS A 61 -7.86 13.52 -2.46
CA LYS A 61 -6.85 14.58 -2.35
C LYS A 61 -5.46 14.04 -2.62
N HIS A 62 -4.57 14.92 -3.05
CA HIS A 62 -3.17 14.57 -3.22
C HIS A 62 -2.24 15.65 -2.66
N THR A 63 -1.04 15.24 -2.29
CA THR A 63 0.01 16.09 -1.77
C THR A 63 1.37 15.70 -2.35
N SER A 64 2.39 16.50 -2.12
CA SER A 64 3.76 16.19 -2.53
C SER A 64 4.73 16.46 -1.37
N LYS A 65 5.68 15.55 -1.20
CA LYS A 65 6.76 15.69 -0.22
C LYS A 65 8.02 14.95 -0.71
N PRO A 66 9.22 15.54 -0.59
CA PRO A 66 10.45 14.82 -0.88
C PRO A 66 10.62 13.60 0.03
N LEU A 67 10.96 12.44 -0.57
CA LEU A 67 11.24 11.23 0.19
C LEU A 67 12.49 11.38 1.07
N ASN A 68 13.54 12.04 0.54
CA ASN A 68 14.82 12.26 1.24
C ASN A 68 15.40 10.99 1.88
N LYS A 69 15.25 9.85 1.21
CA LYS A 69 15.66 8.51 1.70
C LYS A 69 15.04 8.13 3.06
N ASN A 70 13.89 8.70 3.42
CA ASN A 70 13.22 8.46 4.68
C ASN A 70 11.74 8.12 4.48
N PHE A 71 11.48 6.83 4.25
CA PHE A 71 10.14 6.30 4.05
C PHE A 71 9.21 6.50 5.25
N ALA A 72 9.73 6.36 6.49
CA ALA A 72 8.92 6.61 7.68
C ALA A 72 8.43 8.06 7.77
N ALA A 73 9.31 9.04 7.56
CA ALA A 73 8.92 10.45 7.57
C ALA A 73 7.95 10.78 6.42
N HIS A 74 8.11 10.12 5.27
CA HIS A 74 7.24 10.25 4.11
C HIS A 74 5.84 9.71 4.43
N LYS A 75 5.73 8.47 4.96
CA LYS A 75 4.45 7.85 5.38
C LYS A 75 3.78 8.62 6.52
N ASN A 76 4.53 9.09 7.52
CA ASN A 76 3.98 9.91 8.60
C ASN A 76 3.40 11.25 8.11
N ASN A 77 3.98 11.82 7.04
CA ASN A 77 3.38 13.01 6.42
C ASN A 77 2.09 12.67 5.68
N LEU A 78 2.03 11.55 5.00
CA LEU A 78 0.80 11.06 4.37
C LEU A 78 -0.30 10.85 5.41
N ASN A 79 0.00 10.19 6.53
CA ASN A 79 -0.95 9.98 7.62
C ASN A 79 -1.60 11.28 8.13
N LYS A 80 -0.82 12.38 8.24
CA LYS A 80 -1.33 13.70 8.66
C LYS A 80 -2.33 14.32 7.68
N ASN A 81 -2.39 13.84 6.45
CA ASN A 81 -3.33 14.27 5.44
C ASN A 81 -4.55 13.34 5.35
N CYS A 82 -4.62 12.30 6.16
CA CYS A 82 -5.73 11.36 6.23
C CYS A 82 -6.73 11.78 7.31
N ASP A 83 -8.03 11.83 6.97
CA ASP A 83 -9.12 12.21 7.88
C ASP A 83 -9.93 10.99 8.35
N GLY A 84 -9.62 9.78 7.89
CA GLY A 84 -10.28 8.55 8.28
C GLY A 84 -9.91 8.11 9.70
N ASP A 85 -10.79 7.34 10.35
CA ASP A 85 -10.52 6.67 11.64
C ASP A 85 -9.44 5.58 11.50
N TRP A 86 -9.32 5.06 10.28
CA TRP A 86 -8.36 4.04 9.89
C TRP A 86 -7.61 4.46 8.65
N ILE A 87 -6.33 4.09 8.59
CA ILE A 87 -5.48 4.23 7.41
C ILE A 87 -5.24 2.85 6.81
N PHE A 88 -5.54 2.70 5.52
CA PHE A 88 -5.10 1.57 4.73
C PHE A 88 -3.99 2.05 3.79
N ALA A 89 -2.73 1.82 4.20
CA ALA A 89 -1.55 2.19 3.44
C ALA A 89 -1.32 1.19 2.30
N ILE A 90 -1.29 1.68 1.07
CA ILE A 90 -1.15 0.87 -0.16
C ILE A 90 -0.04 1.48 -1.00
N ASP A 91 0.90 0.67 -1.47
CA ASP A 91 1.89 1.14 -2.44
C ASP A 91 1.23 1.20 -3.84
N ALA A 92 1.66 2.14 -4.70
CA ALA A 92 0.97 2.40 -5.97
C ALA A 92 0.89 1.18 -6.92
N ASP A 93 1.77 0.19 -6.73
CA ASP A 93 1.83 -1.07 -7.48
C ASP A 93 1.12 -2.25 -6.77
N GLU A 94 0.38 -1.99 -5.71
CA GLU A 94 -0.47 -2.97 -5.01
C GLU A 94 -1.94 -2.71 -5.33
N ILE A 95 -2.73 -3.78 -5.47
CA ILE A 95 -4.18 -3.67 -5.68
C ILE A 95 -4.87 -4.57 -4.65
N PRO A 96 -5.73 -4.03 -3.77
CA PRO A 96 -6.51 -4.84 -2.84
C PRO A 96 -7.55 -5.68 -3.60
N ASN A 97 -7.98 -6.79 -2.99
CA ASN A 97 -9.11 -7.55 -3.49
C ASN A 97 -10.43 -6.79 -3.20
N ALA A 98 -11.40 -6.84 -4.10
CA ALA A 98 -12.70 -6.18 -3.90
C ALA A 98 -13.43 -6.71 -2.66
N TYR A 99 -13.36 -8.03 -2.41
CA TYR A 99 -13.89 -8.64 -1.19
C TYR A 99 -13.28 -8.06 0.08
N LEU A 100 -11.96 -7.79 0.07
CA LEU A 100 -11.28 -7.16 1.20
C LEU A 100 -11.90 -5.79 1.51
N LEU A 101 -12.09 -4.93 0.48
CA LEU A 101 -12.68 -3.60 0.67
C LEU A 101 -14.11 -3.68 1.24
N GLU A 102 -14.90 -4.63 0.79
CA GLU A 102 -16.25 -4.87 1.29
C GLU A 102 -16.24 -5.38 2.74
N ALA A 103 -15.32 -6.29 3.09
CA ALA A 103 -15.25 -6.92 4.40
C ALA A 103 -14.63 -6.02 5.48
N LEU A 104 -13.73 -5.09 5.12
CA LEU A 104 -12.99 -4.25 6.07
C LEU A 104 -13.88 -3.57 7.12
N PRO A 105 -14.99 -2.88 6.77
CA PRO A 105 -15.82 -2.22 7.77
C PRO A 105 -16.32 -3.16 8.85
N PHE A 106 -16.77 -4.35 8.45
CA PHE A 106 -17.27 -5.38 9.38
C PHE A 106 -16.16 -5.94 10.26
N ILE A 107 -14.97 -6.19 9.70
CA ILE A 107 -13.81 -6.67 10.46
C ILE A 107 -13.41 -5.65 11.51
N LEU A 108 -13.32 -4.37 11.15
CA LEU A 108 -12.87 -3.30 12.03
C LEU A 108 -13.89 -2.99 13.14
N GLU A 109 -15.18 -3.07 12.83
CA GLU A 109 -16.27 -2.88 13.82
C GLU A 109 -16.40 -4.06 14.78
N ALA A 110 -16.17 -5.28 14.31
CA ALA A 110 -16.22 -6.49 15.14
C ALA A 110 -15.02 -6.64 16.10
N ASN A 111 -13.92 -5.93 15.85
CA ASN A 111 -12.68 -6.04 16.63
C ASN A 111 -12.19 -4.65 17.10
N PRO A 112 -12.97 -3.93 17.93
CA PRO A 112 -12.67 -2.54 18.28
C PRO A 112 -11.38 -2.38 19.10
N GLU A 113 -10.88 -3.44 19.73
CA GLU A 113 -9.65 -3.44 20.50
C GLU A 113 -8.37 -3.58 19.65
N ILE A 114 -8.49 -4.01 18.38
CA ILE A 114 -7.35 -4.13 17.48
C ILE A 114 -7.02 -2.75 16.90
N GLU A 115 -5.74 -2.43 16.84
CA GLU A 115 -5.25 -1.13 16.38
C GLU A 115 -4.44 -1.22 15.09
N ALA A 116 -3.96 -2.42 14.73
CA ALA A 116 -3.21 -2.64 13.50
C ALA A 116 -3.42 -4.05 12.95
N TYR A 117 -3.38 -4.18 11.62
CA TYR A 117 -3.50 -5.47 10.95
C TYR A 117 -2.36 -5.69 9.97
N TRP A 118 -1.80 -6.88 10.02
CA TRP A 118 -0.99 -7.43 8.96
C TRP A 118 -1.90 -7.92 7.84
N VAL A 119 -1.65 -7.44 6.64
CA VAL A 119 -2.39 -7.79 5.42
C VAL A 119 -1.52 -8.71 4.58
N PRO A 120 -2.02 -9.88 4.14
CA PRO A 120 -1.23 -10.75 3.26
C PRO A 120 -1.07 -10.10 1.89
N ARG A 121 0.06 -10.39 1.24
CA ARG A 121 0.36 -9.90 -0.10
C ARG A 121 0.70 -11.06 -1.02
N VAL A 122 0.08 -11.09 -2.18
CA VAL A 122 0.34 -12.04 -3.26
C VAL A 122 1.33 -11.38 -4.22
N ASN A 123 2.59 -11.80 -4.16
CA ASN A 123 3.60 -11.38 -5.10
C ASN A 123 3.65 -12.33 -6.29
N THR A 124 3.54 -11.79 -7.50
CA THR A 124 3.82 -12.53 -8.74
C THR A 124 4.92 -11.80 -9.52
N VAL A 125 5.88 -12.56 -10.07
CA VAL A 125 7.03 -11.99 -10.78
C VAL A 125 7.12 -12.59 -12.18
N ALA A 126 6.67 -11.85 -13.18
CA ALA A 126 6.76 -12.28 -14.56
C ALA A 126 8.24 -12.34 -15.01
N GLY A 127 8.63 -13.47 -15.65
CA GLY A 127 10.01 -13.72 -16.09
C GLY A 127 10.93 -14.25 -14.98
N ILE A 128 10.39 -14.66 -13.85
CA ILE A 128 11.17 -15.38 -12.81
C ILE A 128 11.72 -16.69 -13.36
N THR A 129 12.95 -17.04 -12.98
CA THR A 129 13.61 -18.30 -13.31
C THR A 129 14.08 -19.03 -12.06
N ASP A 130 14.41 -20.32 -12.17
CA ASP A 130 14.94 -21.10 -11.05
C ASP A 130 16.23 -20.48 -10.49
N GLU A 131 17.04 -19.83 -11.33
CA GLU A 131 18.24 -19.12 -10.91
C GLU A 131 17.91 -17.93 -10.00
N HIS A 132 16.86 -17.16 -10.32
CA HIS A 132 16.40 -16.06 -9.47
C HIS A 132 15.86 -16.59 -8.15
N ILE A 133 15.08 -17.68 -8.17
CA ILE A 133 14.53 -18.32 -6.97
C ILE A 133 15.65 -18.77 -6.05
N ALA A 134 16.67 -19.45 -6.60
CA ALA A 134 17.83 -19.91 -5.83
C ALA A 134 18.68 -18.75 -5.28
N LYS A 135 18.93 -17.72 -6.12
CA LYS A 135 19.73 -16.54 -5.75
C LYS A 135 19.14 -15.76 -4.57
N TRP A 136 17.81 -15.60 -4.54
CA TRP A 136 17.13 -14.81 -3.50
C TRP A 136 16.49 -15.65 -2.39
N GLY A 137 16.60 -16.98 -2.45
CA GLY A 137 16.03 -17.91 -1.48
C GLY A 137 14.50 -17.85 -1.42
N TRP A 138 13.87 -17.58 -2.57
CA TRP A 138 12.41 -17.47 -2.65
C TRP A 138 11.72 -18.83 -2.65
N ARG A 139 10.49 -18.84 -2.15
CA ARG A 139 9.57 -19.97 -2.32
C ARG A 139 8.50 -19.54 -3.32
N VAL A 140 8.23 -20.40 -4.29
CA VAL A 140 7.15 -20.20 -5.26
C VAL A 140 6.20 -21.37 -5.14
N ASP A 141 4.92 -21.10 -4.94
CA ASP A 141 3.89 -22.14 -4.82
C ASP A 141 3.29 -22.51 -6.19
N ASP A 142 2.35 -23.45 -6.19
CA ASP A 142 1.66 -23.93 -7.39
C ASP A 142 0.84 -22.82 -8.11
N ASN A 143 0.47 -21.74 -7.39
CA ASN A 143 -0.21 -20.58 -7.95
C ASN A 143 0.78 -19.54 -8.53
N GLN A 144 2.07 -19.84 -8.56
CA GLN A 144 3.16 -18.93 -8.91
C GLN A 144 3.27 -17.72 -7.96
N TRP A 145 2.86 -17.86 -6.71
CA TRP A 145 3.00 -16.83 -5.70
C TRP A 145 4.36 -16.93 -4.99
N VAL A 146 5.04 -15.79 -4.91
CA VAL A 146 6.35 -15.71 -4.28
C VAL A 146 6.21 -15.39 -2.80
N ASN A 147 6.73 -16.29 -1.95
CA ASN A 147 6.80 -16.15 -0.48
C ASN A 147 5.44 -15.91 0.20
N PHE A 148 4.33 -16.35 -0.36
CA PHE A 148 3.01 -16.20 0.25
C PHE A 148 2.90 -16.99 1.59
N PRO A 149 2.23 -16.43 2.62
CA PRO A 149 1.77 -15.04 2.72
C PRO A 149 2.94 -14.09 3.04
N ASP A 150 3.11 -13.05 2.23
CA ASP A 150 4.06 -11.97 2.49
C ASP A 150 3.35 -10.90 3.32
N TRP A 151 3.44 -11.01 4.63
CA TRP A 151 2.73 -10.15 5.57
C TRP A 151 3.24 -8.71 5.54
N GLN A 152 2.33 -7.76 5.30
CA GLN A 152 2.61 -6.33 5.29
C GLN A 152 1.77 -5.61 6.34
N MET A 153 2.39 -4.76 7.17
CA MET A 153 1.64 -3.89 8.07
C MET A 153 1.03 -2.76 7.24
N ARG A 154 -0.26 -2.87 6.90
CA ARG A 154 -0.91 -1.96 5.95
C ARG A 154 -2.14 -1.25 6.52
N LEU A 155 -2.81 -1.81 7.52
CA LEU A 155 -4.06 -1.27 8.03
C LEU A 155 -3.91 -0.96 9.50
N TYR A 156 -4.17 0.30 9.92
CA TYR A 156 -3.96 0.73 11.30
C TYR A 156 -4.84 1.93 11.66
N ARG A 157 -5.06 2.10 12.98
CA ARG A 157 -5.77 3.25 13.55
C ARG A 157 -5.06 4.55 13.23
N ASN A 158 -5.82 5.56 12.81
CA ASN A 158 -5.32 6.92 12.60
C ASN A 158 -5.37 7.71 13.93
N ILE A 159 -4.41 7.43 14.80
CA ILE A 159 -4.24 8.09 16.10
C ILE A 159 -2.79 8.52 16.28
N ASP A 160 -2.54 9.59 17.03
CA ASP A 160 -1.22 10.21 17.17
C ASP A 160 -0.15 9.29 17.76
N THR A 161 -0.56 8.28 18.51
CA THR A 161 0.37 7.29 19.08
C THR A 161 0.90 6.30 18.06
N VAL A 162 0.20 6.09 16.92
CA VAL A 162 0.58 5.13 15.87
C VAL A 162 1.32 5.85 14.76
N TYR A 163 2.59 5.51 14.57
CA TYR A 163 3.48 6.20 13.62
C TYR A 163 4.58 5.29 13.08
N TRP A 164 5.12 5.65 11.92
CA TRP A 164 6.23 4.96 11.27
C TRP A 164 7.58 5.42 11.80
N ILE A 165 8.50 4.47 11.98
CA ILE A 165 9.90 4.69 12.36
C ILE A 165 10.83 3.99 11.36
N LYS A 166 12.10 4.34 11.39
CA LYS A 166 13.20 3.93 10.52
C LYS A 166 13.10 4.49 9.10
N PRO A 167 14.19 5.06 8.59
CA PRO A 167 14.25 5.64 7.24
C PRO A 167 14.01 4.60 6.15
N VAL A 168 14.59 3.41 6.30
CA VAL A 168 14.47 2.26 5.40
C VAL A 168 14.02 1.05 6.20
N HIS A 169 13.27 0.16 5.57
CA HIS A 169 12.58 -0.95 6.26
C HIS A 169 11.72 -0.43 7.41
N GLU A 170 10.93 0.57 7.11
CA GLU A 170 10.09 1.28 8.07
C GLU A 170 9.15 0.32 8.81
N GLN A 171 8.96 0.63 10.07
CA GLN A 171 8.12 -0.16 10.98
C GLN A 171 7.06 0.74 11.63
N LEU A 172 5.84 0.25 11.67
CA LEU A 172 4.77 0.89 12.44
C LEU A 172 4.98 0.63 13.94
N LYS A 173 4.80 1.65 14.77
CA LYS A 173 4.91 1.61 16.22
C LYS A 173 3.75 2.33 16.89
N GLY A 174 3.63 2.13 18.22
CA GLY A 174 2.67 2.84 19.07
C GLY A 174 1.29 2.18 19.16
N TYR A 175 1.01 1.15 18.38
CA TYR A 175 -0.18 0.31 18.58
C TYR A 175 0.04 -0.68 19.73
N THR A 176 -1.04 -1.05 20.42
CA THR A 176 -1.03 -1.97 21.57
C THR A 176 -1.44 -3.39 21.18
N LYS A 177 -2.44 -3.51 20.31
CA LYS A 177 -2.95 -4.81 19.84
C LYS A 177 -2.97 -4.86 18.32
N PHE A 178 -2.56 -6.00 17.79
CA PHE A 178 -2.61 -6.25 16.36
C PHE A 178 -3.19 -7.64 16.06
N ALA A 179 -3.62 -7.83 14.83
CA ALA A 179 -4.04 -9.11 14.28
C ALA A 179 -3.53 -9.30 12.85
N ASN A 180 -3.62 -10.52 12.36
CA ASN A 180 -3.40 -10.81 10.96
C ASN A 180 -4.78 -10.99 10.29
N LEU A 181 -4.96 -10.46 9.10
CA LEU A 181 -6.07 -10.88 8.25
C LEU A 181 -5.84 -12.34 7.82
N PRO A 182 -6.87 -13.08 7.38
CA PRO A 182 -6.68 -14.44 6.90
C PRO A 182 -5.69 -14.52 5.74
N ALA A 183 -4.82 -15.55 5.74
CA ALA A 183 -3.87 -15.83 4.65
C ALA A 183 -4.58 -16.44 3.44
N GLU A 184 -5.49 -15.68 2.84
CA GLU A 184 -6.30 -16.07 1.68
C GLU A 184 -6.24 -14.94 0.63
N GLU A 185 -6.28 -15.30 -0.65
CA GLU A 185 -6.21 -14.35 -1.77
C GLU A 185 -7.24 -13.21 -1.66
N LYS A 186 -8.48 -13.53 -1.24
CA LYS A 186 -9.55 -12.54 -1.10
C LYS A 186 -9.28 -11.46 -0.05
N PHE A 187 -8.35 -11.70 0.89
CA PHE A 187 -7.90 -10.72 1.90
C PHE A 187 -6.55 -10.11 1.55
N ALA A 188 -5.96 -10.45 0.41
CA ALA A 188 -4.61 -10.05 0.05
C ALA A 188 -4.57 -8.79 -0.82
N LEU A 189 -3.39 -8.17 -0.82
CA LEU A 189 -2.96 -7.21 -1.82
C LEU A 189 -2.28 -7.95 -2.97
N ALA A 190 -2.77 -7.81 -4.19
CA ALA A 190 -2.08 -8.29 -5.38
C ALA A 190 -0.91 -7.35 -5.72
N HIS A 191 0.28 -7.89 -5.93
CA HIS A 191 1.49 -7.14 -6.20
C HIS A 191 2.26 -7.78 -7.38
N PRO A 192 1.80 -7.53 -8.62
CA PRO A 192 2.44 -8.06 -9.80
C PRO A 192 3.68 -7.25 -10.17
N LYS A 193 4.79 -7.94 -10.38
CA LYS A 193 6.05 -7.36 -10.86
C LYS A 193 6.57 -8.09 -12.09
N ASN A 194 7.55 -7.49 -12.75
CA ASN A 194 8.43 -8.19 -13.68
C ASN A 194 9.84 -8.27 -13.10
N ILE A 195 10.63 -9.22 -13.60
CA ILE A 195 11.96 -9.50 -13.07
C ILE A 195 12.90 -8.30 -13.19
N GLY A 196 12.87 -7.56 -14.28
CA GLY A 196 13.74 -6.39 -14.49
C GLY A 196 13.46 -5.29 -13.46
N ARG A 197 12.18 -5.03 -13.12
CA ARG A 197 11.84 -4.08 -12.07
C ARG A 197 12.31 -4.55 -10.69
N GLN A 198 12.21 -5.85 -10.43
CA GLN A 198 12.69 -6.43 -9.16
C GLN A 198 14.22 -6.30 -9.01
N GLU A 199 14.96 -6.53 -10.08
CA GLU A 199 16.42 -6.36 -10.08
C GLU A 199 16.84 -4.91 -9.83
N LEU A 200 16.17 -3.95 -10.48
CA LEU A 200 16.40 -2.51 -10.26
C LEU A 200 16.08 -2.10 -8.81
N GLN A 201 14.99 -2.62 -8.25
CA GLN A 201 14.62 -2.34 -6.87
C GLN A 201 15.65 -2.90 -5.87
N ASN A 202 16.12 -4.12 -6.09
CA ASN A 202 17.15 -4.71 -5.24
C ASN A 202 18.45 -3.90 -5.29
N ALA A 203 18.89 -3.51 -6.50
CA ALA A 203 20.06 -2.64 -6.67
C ALA A 203 19.90 -1.29 -5.97
N PHE A 204 18.71 -0.68 -6.02
CA PHE A 204 18.43 0.57 -5.31
C PHE A 204 18.57 0.41 -3.78
N TYR A 205 18.04 -0.66 -3.20
CA TYR A 205 18.15 -0.91 -1.75
C TYR A 205 19.58 -1.13 -1.28
N GLU A 206 20.48 -1.62 -2.14
CA GLU A 206 21.90 -1.74 -1.82
C GLU A 206 22.62 -0.36 -1.72
N THR A 207 21.98 0.73 -2.19
CA THR A 207 22.56 2.09 -2.20
C THR A 207 22.12 2.97 -1.02
N ILE A 208 21.20 2.48 -0.20
CA ILE A 208 20.66 3.22 0.94
C ILE A 208 20.98 2.53 2.24
#